data_ecd2b3f33037901246de5927c2faae0e
#
_entry.id   ecd2b3f33037901246de5927c2faae0e
#
_cell.length_a   1.000
_cell.length_b   1.000
_cell.length_c   1.000
_cell.angle_alpha   90.00
_cell.angle_beta   90.00
_cell.angle_gamma   90.00
#
_symmetry.space_group_name_H-M   'P 1'
#
loop_
_entity.id
_entity.type
_entity.pdbx_description
1 polymer ?
#
loop_
_entity_poly.entity_id
_entity_poly.type
_entity_poly.pdbx_seq_one_letter_code
_entity_poly.pdbx_strand_id
1 'polypeptide(L)'
;MSRAITFSEYGPPEVLQLSEVAAPEPGPGQVRIRVRAASVNPLDIKIRSGLMAGTVPARFPVLLGLDAAGVVDAVGEGADAAVGDEVLGVAVGGSYGEYALLDRPVAKPEALSWEVAASLVTVGRTALRVLGQLGVQAGQTLLIHGAGGSVGTVAVQLAVARGVTVVGTAGEHDIERITALGATAVPYGDGWVERVRAVAPRGVDFVLDASGAGVLADSVALTGKSAHVLTIADMSAAQHGVRFSAGTTDDGRFLPELVQLAAAGKLDVPVWRGYPLDQAATAHADVEARRNQGKVVLLP
;
A
#
# COMPACT_ATOMS: atom_id res chain seq x y z
N MET A 1 30.13 -0.11 5.37
CA MET A 1 29.32 1.03 4.88
C MET A 1 28.43 0.52 3.77
N SER A 2 27.22 1.04 3.65
CA SER A 2 26.25 0.69 2.60
C SER A 2 25.55 1.97 2.14
N ARG A 3 25.01 1.96 0.93
CA ARG A 3 24.28 3.12 0.39
C ARG A 3 22.82 3.05 0.78
N ALA A 4 22.26 4.19 1.19
CA ALA A 4 20.85 4.33 1.51
C ALA A 4 20.34 5.75 1.19
N ILE A 5 19.04 5.91 1.01
CA ILE A 5 18.40 7.21 0.88
C ILE A 5 18.00 7.72 2.26
N THR A 6 18.54 8.87 2.61
CA THR A 6 18.22 9.55 3.87
C THR A 6 17.75 10.97 3.61
N PHE A 7 17.08 11.58 4.60
CA PHE A 7 16.78 13.00 4.61
C PHE A 7 16.98 13.57 6.03
N SER A 8 17.40 14.85 6.10
CA SER A 8 17.77 15.52 7.36
C SER A 8 16.83 16.66 7.73
N GLU A 9 15.83 16.94 6.92
CA GLU A 9 14.77 17.93 7.16
C GLU A 9 13.51 17.55 6.38
N TYR A 10 12.34 17.94 6.87
CA TYR A 10 11.11 17.77 6.11
C TYR A 10 11.11 18.66 4.87
N GLY A 11 10.55 18.17 3.77
CA GLY A 11 10.52 18.97 2.55
C GLY A 11 10.02 18.24 1.31
N PRO A 12 10.24 18.85 0.13
CA PRO A 12 9.91 18.28 -1.17
C PRO A 12 10.83 17.09 -1.51
N PRO A 13 10.60 16.36 -2.62
CA PRO A 13 11.39 15.17 -2.99
C PRO A 13 12.91 15.35 -2.95
N GLU A 14 13.39 16.54 -3.23
CA GLU A 14 14.82 16.89 -3.33
C GLU A 14 15.58 16.79 -2.00
N VAL A 15 14.88 16.70 -0.84
CA VAL A 15 15.53 16.44 0.46
C VAL A 15 16.06 15.02 0.57
N LEU A 16 15.62 14.10 -0.31
CA LEU A 16 16.09 12.72 -0.37
C LEU A 16 17.48 12.66 -0.99
N GLN A 17 18.46 12.19 -0.23
CA GLN A 17 19.85 12.13 -0.64
C GLN A 17 20.43 10.73 -0.49
N LEU A 18 21.24 10.31 -1.44
CA LEU A 18 22.02 9.09 -1.33
C LEU A 18 23.16 9.32 -0.33
N SER A 19 23.22 8.51 0.71
CA SER A 19 24.17 8.62 1.82
C SER A 19 24.85 7.28 2.09
N GLU A 20 26.05 7.32 2.64
CA GLU A 20 26.70 6.16 3.22
C GLU A 20 26.25 6.00 4.68
N VAL A 21 25.73 4.83 5.01
CA VAL A 21 25.27 4.47 6.35
C VAL A 21 25.91 3.17 6.82
N ALA A 22 25.93 2.93 8.11
CA ALA A 22 26.28 1.61 8.62
C ALA A 22 25.22 0.59 8.19
N ALA A 23 25.63 -0.60 7.73
CA ALA A 23 24.69 -1.69 7.54
C ALA A 23 24.02 -2.03 8.87
N PRO A 24 22.69 -2.14 8.94
CA PRO A 24 22.01 -2.43 10.21
C PRO A 24 22.31 -3.88 10.65
N GLU A 25 22.40 -4.10 11.96
CA GLU A 25 22.57 -5.44 12.51
C GLU A 25 21.22 -6.00 12.97
N PRO A 26 20.87 -7.27 12.64
CA PRO A 26 19.60 -7.85 13.03
C PRO A 26 19.59 -8.16 14.53
N GLY A 27 18.57 -7.65 15.22
CA GLY A 27 18.26 -8.01 16.60
C GLY A 27 17.56 -9.39 16.69
N PRO A 28 17.21 -9.83 17.93
CA PRO A 28 16.49 -11.08 18.12
C PRO A 28 15.19 -11.13 17.30
N GLY A 29 14.96 -12.23 16.59
CA GLY A 29 13.80 -12.44 15.72
C GLY A 29 13.85 -11.70 14.37
N GLN A 30 14.89 -10.90 14.13
CA GLN A 30 15.03 -10.14 12.88
C GLN A 30 15.96 -10.83 11.89
N VAL A 31 15.76 -10.52 10.62
CA VAL A 31 16.74 -10.82 9.58
C VAL A 31 17.19 -9.54 8.90
N ARG A 32 18.46 -9.49 8.47
CA ARG A 32 18.93 -8.50 7.52
C ARG A 32 18.85 -9.09 6.11
N ILE A 33 18.33 -8.30 5.20
CA ILE A 33 18.29 -8.67 3.78
C ILE A 33 19.16 -7.73 2.96
N ARG A 34 19.78 -8.27 1.92
CA ARG A 34 20.26 -7.49 0.78
C ARG A 34 19.05 -7.18 -0.08
N VAL A 35 18.64 -5.91 -0.11
CA VAL A 35 17.43 -5.45 -0.79
C VAL A 35 17.57 -5.65 -2.31
N ARG A 36 16.54 -6.18 -2.93
CA ARG A 36 16.37 -6.30 -4.38
C ARG A 36 15.33 -5.33 -4.92
N ALA A 37 14.30 -5.06 -4.12
CA ALA A 37 13.31 -4.04 -4.41
C ALA A 37 12.73 -3.48 -3.10
N ALA A 38 12.47 -2.17 -3.07
CA ALA A 38 11.74 -1.48 -2.02
C ALA A 38 10.61 -0.66 -2.63
N SER A 39 9.38 -0.77 -2.13
CA SER A 39 8.26 -0.07 -2.78
C SER A 39 8.01 1.31 -2.19
N VAL A 40 7.62 2.26 -3.05
CA VAL A 40 7.25 3.62 -2.65
C VAL A 40 5.76 3.66 -2.31
N ASN A 41 5.44 4.23 -1.14
CA ASN A 41 4.08 4.37 -0.65
C ASN A 41 3.73 5.84 -0.36
N PRO A 42 2.44 6.24 -0.45
CA PRO A 42 2.01 7.57 -0.04
C PRO A 42 2.36 7.92 1.41
N LEU A 43 2.54 6.91 2.28
CA LEU A 43 2.96 7.13 3.66
C LEU A 43 4.41 7.62 3.74
N ASP A 44 5.32 7.08 2.91
CA ASP A 44 6.72 7.54 2.83
C ASP A 44 6.78 9.02 2.46
N ILE A 45 5.93 9.42 1.51
CA ILE A 45 5.79 10.82 1.08
C ILE A 45 5.26 11.71 2.21
N LYS A 46 4.23 11.27 2.93
CA LYS A 46 3.66 12.00 4.07
C LYS A 46 4.68 12.14 5.23
N ILE A 47 5.52 11.14 5.46
CA ILE A 47 6.60 11.20 6.44
C ILE A 47 7.66 12.20 5.99
N ARG A 48 8.17 12.08 4.75
CA ARG A 48 9.18 12.97 4.21
C ARG A 48 8.73 14.45 4.19
N SER A 49 7.48 14.71 3.79
CA SER A 49 6.95 16.08 3.70
C SER A 49 6.62 16.72 5.05
N GLY A 50 6.65 15.96 6.14
CA GLY A 50 6.29 16.44 7.48
C GLY A 50 4.79 16.40 7.78
N LEU A 51 3.93 15.94 6.86
CA LEU A 51 2.49 15.80 7.11
C LEU A 51 2.17 14.84 8.26
N MET A 52 3.09 13.94 8.57
CA MET A 52 2.97 12.98 9.68
C MET A 52 3.79 13.40 10.92
N ALA A 53 4.43 14.56 10.95
CA ALA A 53 5.33 14.96 12.03
C ALA A 53 4.68 14.94 13.44
N GLY A 54 3.37 15.22 13.52
CA GLY A 54 2.62 15.17 14.79
C GLY A 54 2.33 13.75 15.30
N THR A 55 2.39 12.73 14.44
CA THR A 55 2.08 11.33 14.79
C THR A 55 3.26 10.38 14.61
N VAL A 56 4.15 10.71 13.70
CA VAL A 56 5.40 9.99 13.40
C VAL A 56 6.53 11.00 13.39
N PRO A 57 7.00 11.46 14.56
CA PRO A 57 8.07 12.46 14.63
C PRO A 57 9.38 11.86 14.11
N ALA A 58 10.06 12.59 13.23
CA ALA A 58 11.34 12.18 12.68
C ALA A 58 12.49 12.39 13.68
N ARG A 59 13.42 11.43 13.70
CA ARG A 59 14.75 11.60 14.30
C ARG A 59 15.76 11.63 13.16
N PHE A 60 16.16 12.82 12.77
CA PHE A 60 17.07 13.03 11.66
C PHE A 60 18.50 12.54 11.94
N PRO A 61 19.21 11.98 10.93
CA PRO A 61 18.71 11.67 9.57
C PRO A 61 17.75 10.48 9.57
N VAL A 62 16.72 10.52 8.71
CA VAL A 62 15.73 9.45 8.56
C VAL A 62 16.01 8.64 7.31
N LEU A 63 15.99 7.33 7.42
CA LEU A 63 15.94 6.38 6.32
C LEU A 63 14.48 5.96 6.10
N LEU A 64 13.97 6.14 4.88
CA LEU A 64 12.58 5.83 4.53
C LEU A 64 12.39 4.40 4.01
N GLY A 65 11.14 4.09 3.74
CA GLY A 65 10.68 2.85 3.14
C GLY A 65 10.10 1.88 4.15
N LEU A 66 8.97 1.31 3.80
CA LEU A 66 8.24 0.36 4.64
C LEU A 66 8.31 -1.07 4.11
N ASP A 67 8.42 -1.23 2.80
CA ASP A 67 8.30 -2.51 2.12
C ASP A 67 9.62 -2.89 1.49
N ALA A 68 10.02 -4.14 1.66
CA ALA A 68 11.19 -4.68 1.00
C ALA A 68 11.01 -6.14 0.58
N ALA A 69 11.72 -6.51 -0.47
CA ALA A 69 12.00 -7.88 -0.86
C ALA A 69 13.50 -8.01 -1.15
N GLY A 70 14.10 -9.13 -0.77
CA GLY A 70 15.52 -9.35 -0.92
C GLY A 70 15.97 -10.71 -0.43
N VAL A 71 17.29 -10.87 -0.38
CA VAL A 71 17.94 -12.11 0.06
C VAL A 71 18.51 -11.93 1.46
N VAL A 72 18.22 -12.84 2.35
CA VAL A 72 18.76 -12.83 3.73
C VAL A 72 20.26 -12.97 3.69
N ASP A 73 20.99 -12.05 4.33
CA ASP A 73 22.45 -12.10 4.45
C ASP A 73 22.96 -12.17 5.89
N ALA A 74 22.08 -11.86 6.87
CA ALA A 74 22.36 -12.07 8.29
C ALA A 74 21.07 -12.37 9.05
N VAL A 75 21.19 -13.18 10.11
CA VAL A 75 20.05 -13.67 10.90
C VAL A 75 20.30 -13.36 12.37
N GLY A 76 19.33 -12.71 13.02
CA GLY A 76 19.33 -12.52 14.46
C GLY A 76 18.90 -13.77 15.22
N GLU A 77 19.16 -13.80 16.53
CA GLU A 77 18.82 -14.94 17.37
C GLU A 77 17.31 -15.25 17.32
N GLY A 78 16.95 -16.51 17.07
CA GLY A 78 15.56 -16.97 17.06
C GLY A 78 14.70 -16.51 15.86
N ALA A 79 15.32 -15.94 14.83
CA ALA A 79 14.60 -15.64 13.59
C ALA A 79 14.29 -16.91 12.78
N ASP A 80 13.10 -16.96 12.18
CA ASP A 80 12.65 -18.11 11.38
C ASP A 80 13.00 -17.90 9.89
N ALA A 81 14.30 -17.85 9.59
CA ALA A 81 14.84 -17.80 8.23
C ALA A 81 16.33 -18.13 8.24
N ALA A 82 16.88 -18.47 7.08
CA ALA A 82 18.30 -18.79 6.89
C ALA A 82 18.97 -17.81 5.92
N VAL A 83 20.29 -17.67 6.04
CA VAL A 83 21.09 -16.91 5.05
C VAL A 83 20.94 -17.57 3.68
N GLY A 84 20.62 -16.75 2.68
CA GLY A 84 20.33 -17.18 1.31
C GLY A 84 18.84 -17.26 0.98
N ASP A 85 17.94 -17.22 1.97
CA ASP A 85 16.49 -17.25 1.73
C ASP A 85 16.05 -15.99 0.98
N GLU A 86 15.17 -16.17 0.00
CA GLU A 86 14.46 -15.10 -0.68
C GLU A 86 13.21 -14.74 0.09
N VAL A 87 13.10 -13.49 0.54
CA VAL A 87 12.02 -13.06 1.43
C VAL A 87 11.47 -11.69 1.07
N LEU A 88 10.26 -11.40 1.59
CA LEU A 88 9.65 -10.07 1.57
C LEU A 88 9.04 -9.76 2.94
N GLY A 89 8.84 -8.49 3.22
CA GLY A 89 8.24 -8.09 4.49
C GLY A 89 8.25 -6.59 4.73
N VAL A 90 7.78 -6.22 5.92
CA VAL A 90 7.83 -4.84 6.40
C VAL A 90 9.21 -4.57 6.99
N ALA A 91 9.83 -3.49 6.54
CA ALA A 91 11.13 -3.08 7.02
C ALA A 91 11.05 -2.36 8.38
N VAL A 92 12.04 -2.60 9.20
CA VAL A 92 12.29 -1.89 10.45
C VAL A 92 13.43 -0.90 10.23
N GLY A 93 13.18 0.37 10.50
CA GLY A 93 14.19 1.43 10.34
C GLY A 93 14.41 1.91 8.91
N GLY A 94 13.64 1.39 7.93
CA GLY A 94 13.65 1.82 6.54
C GLY A 94 14.15 0.75 5.57
N SER A 95 13.72 0.88 4.30
CA SER A 95 14.06 -0.06 3.22
C SER A 95 14.72 0.57 1.99
N TYR A 96 14.85 1.90 1.95
CA TYR A 96 15.47 2.58 0.80
C TYR A 96 17.00 2.53 0.89
N GLY A 97 17.55 1.35 0.80
CA GLY A 97 18.99 1.11 0.91
C GLY A 97 19.39 -0.26 0.41
N GLU A 98 20.70 -0.51 0.35
CA GLU A 98 21.26 -1.82 -0.04
C GLU A 98 20.91 -2.92 0.96
N TYR A 99 20.63 -2.56 2.22
CA TYR A 99 20.23 -3.48 3.29
C TYR A 99 19.02 -2.94 4.05
N ALA A 100 18.18 -3.86 4.52
CA ALA A 100 17.05 -3.58 5.40
C ALA A 100 16.90 -4.68 6.45
N LEU A 101 16.27 -4.35 7.58
CA LEU A 101 15.87 -5.35 8.57
C LEU A 101 14.39 -5.68 8.38
N LEU A 102 14.04 -6.96 8.54
CA LEU A 102 12.66 -7.44 8.57
C LEU A 102 12.41 -8.17 9.89
N ASP A 103 11.29 -7.85 10.58
CA ASP A 103 10.92 -8.54 11.81
C ASP A 103 10.25 -9.90 11.56
N ARG A 104 9.48 -10.01 10.52
CA ARG A 104 8.67 -11.19 10.18
C ARG A 104 8.73 -11.42 8.69
N PRO A 105 9.84 -11.92 8.19
CA PRO A 105 10.00 -12.20 6.78
C PRO A 105 9.03 -13.31 6.35
N VAL A 106 8.51 -13.18 5.14
CA VAL A 106 7.75 -14.23 4.46
C VAL A 106 8.54 -14.70 3.27
N ALA A 107 8.61 -16.00 3.05
CA ALA A 107 9.31 -16.58 1.91
C ALA A 107 8.72 -16.04 0.60
N LYS A 108 9.58 -15.58 -0.30
CA LYS A 108 9.20 -15.13 -1.64
C LYS A 108 9.15 -16.33 -2.57
N PRO A 109 7.99 -16.69 -3.14
CA PRO A 109 7.91 -17.70 -4.18
C PRO A 109 8.69 -17.29 -5.45
N GLU A 110 9.28 -18.26 -6.13
CA GLU A 110 9.99 -18.05 -7.40
C GLU A 110 9.11 -17.37 -8.46
N ALA A 111 7.82 -17.68 -8.46
CA ALA A 111 6.85 -17.10 -9.41
C ALA A 111 6.66 -15.58 -9.28
N LEU A 112 7.10 -14.96 -8.17
CA LEU A 112 6.99 -13.51 -7.98
C LEU A 112 8.31 -12.83 -8.34
N SER A 113 8.25 -11.76 -9.13
CA SER A 113 9.40 -10.86 -9.28
C SER A 113 9.68 -10.11 -7.97
N TRP A 114 10.88 -9.55 -7.83
CA TRP A 114 11.25 -8.76 -6.65
C TRP A 114 10.37 -7.52 -6.48
N GLU A 115 10.05 -6.88 -7.62
CA GLU A 115 9.23 -5.68 -7.67
C GLU A 115 7.79 -5.96 -7.21
N VAL A 116 7.18 -7.05 -7.68
CA VAL A 116 5.85 -7.47 -7.26
C VAL A 116 5.86 -7.86 -5.78
N ALA A 117 6.86 -8.62 -5.34
CA ALA A 117 7.02 -9.04 -3.95
C ALA A 117 7.09 -7.84 -2.99
N ALA A 118 7.96 -6.86 -3.26
CA ALA A 118 8.04 -5.63 -2.47
C ALA A 118 6.73 -4.81 -2.54
N SER A 119 6.11 -4.74 -3.71
CA SER A 119 4.89 -3.97 -3.93
C SER A 119 3.67 -4.51 -3.20
N LEU A 120 3.61 -5.81 -2.97
CA LEU A 120 2.50 -6.51 -2.34
C LEU A 120 2.34 -6.17 -0.85
N VAL A 121 3.43 -5.88 -0.15
CA VAL A 121 3.47 -5.85 1.32
C VAL A 121 2.45 -4.87 1.92
N THR A 122 2.64 -3.57 1.75
CA THR A 122 1.74 -2.57 2.36
C THR A 122 0.36 -2.55 1.70
N VAL A 123 0.27 -2.64 0.37
CA VAL A 123 -1.03 -2.51 -0.30
C VAL A 123 -1.94 -3.70 -0.03
N GLY A 124 -1.39 -4.92 -0.03
CA GLY A 124 -2.15 -6.14 0.27
C GLY A 124 -2.64 -6.17 1.71
N ARG A 125 -1.74 -5.94 2.66
CA ARG A 125 -2.08 -5.88 4.10
C ARG A 125 -3.11 -4.80 4.40
N THR A 126 -3.00 -3.64 3.77
CA THR A 126 -3.98 -2.56 3.91
C THR A 126 -5.34 -2.98 3.37
N ALA A 127 -5.39 -3.57 2.16
CA ALA A 127 -6.64 -4.01 1.56
C ALA A 127 -7.35 -5.08 2.42
N LEU A 128 -6.64 -6.12 2.90
CA LEU A 128 -7.21 -7.14 3.79
C LEU A 128 -7.72 -6.53 5.09
N ARG A 129 -6.93 -5.63 5.71
CA ARG A 129 -7.31 -4.96 6.95
C ARG A 129 -8.61 -4.17 6.79
N VAL A 130 -8.72 -3.34 5.75
CA VAL A 130 -9.90 -2.47 5.58
C VAL A 130 -11.15 -3.27 5.20
N LEU A 131 -11.02 -4.30 4.38
CA LEU A 131 -12.13 -5.21 4.08
C LEU A 131 -12.60 -5.96 5.33
N GLY A 132 -11.67 -6.44 6.16
CA GLY A 132 -11.98 -7.06 7.45
C GLY A 132 -12.66 -6.08 8.41
N GLN A 133 -12.22 -4.83 8.48
CA GLN A 133 -12.81 -3.81 9.34
C GLN A 133 -14.19 -3.35 8.88
N LEU A 134 -14.47 -3.33 7.58
CA LEU A 134 -15.80 -3.07 7.03
C LEU A 134 -16.75 -4.25 7.29
N GLY A 135 -16.22 -5.48 7.30
CA GLY A 135 -17.02 -6.68 7.54
C GLY A 135 -17.98 -7.01 6.39
N VAL A 136 -17.69 -6.51 5.17
CA VAL A 136 -18.53 -6.75 3.99
C VAL A 136 -18.59 -8.24 3.65
N GLN A 137 -19.78 -8.74 3.33
CA GLN A 137 -20.07 -10.17 3.08
C GLN A 137 -20.43 -10.41 1.61
N ALA A 138 -20.35 -11.67 1.19
CA ALA A 138 -20.83 -12.10 -0.12
C ALA A 138 -22.28 -11.64 -0.38
N GLY A 139 -22.57 -11.19 -1.59
CA GLY A 139 -23.87 -10.69 -2.02
C GLY A 139 -24.17 -9.22 -1.64
N GLN A 140 -23.34 -8.60 -0.78
CA GLN A 140 -23.43 -7.15 -0.50
C GLN A 140 -22.70 -6.33 -1.55
N THR A 141 -23.00 -5.02 -1.60
CA THR A 141 -22.41 -4.07 -2.53
C THR A 141 -21.40 -3.17 -1.80
N LEU A 142 -20.15 -3.20 -2.24
CA LEU A 142 -19.05 -2.33 -1.78
C LEU A 142 -18.71 -1.30 -2.85
N LEU A 143 -18.78 -0.02 -2.47
CA LEU A 143 -18.21 1.06 -3.28
C LEU A 143 -16.76 1.30 -2.85
N ILE A 144 -15.84 1.34 -3.82
CA ILE A 144 -14.42 1.66 -3.58
C ILE A 144 -14.08 2.94 -4.34
N HIS A 145 -13.82 4.03 -3.61
CA HIS A 145 -13.24 5.23 -4.19
C HIS A 145 -11.74 5.07 -4.35
N GLY A 146 -11.22 5.46 -5.52
CA GLY A 146 -9.81 5.25 -5.87
C GLY A 146 -9.52 3.79 -6.23
N ALA A 147 -10.46 3.11 -6.88
CA ALA A 147 -10.31 1.71 -7.32
C ALA A 147 -9.11 1.49 -8.25
N GLY A 148 -8.70 2.51 -9.04
CA GLY A 148 -7.52 2.48 -9.89
C GLY A 148 -6.19 2.62 -9.15
N GLY A 149 -6.20 3.07 -7.89
CA GLY A 149 -4.99 3.16 -7.06
C GLY A 149 -4.51 1.78 -6.57
N SER A 150 -3.27 1.73 -6.05
CA SER A 150 -2.64 0.44 -5.68
C SER A 150 -3.43 -0.34 -4.62
N VAL A 151 -3.90 0.32 -3.54
CA VAL A 151 -4.73 -0.35 -2.53
C VAL A 151 -6.11 -0.67 -3.08
N GLY A 152 -6.73 0.25 -3.85
CA GLY A 152 -8.04 0.05 -4.46
C GLY A 152 -8.07 -1.16 -5.39
N THR A 153 -7.07 -1.30 -6.26
CA THR A 153 -6.94 -2.43 -7.20
C THR A 153 -6.87 -3.77 -6.47
N VAL A 154 -6.11 -3.85 -5.38
CA VAL A 154 -6.02 -5.07 -4.56
C VAL A 154 -7.34 -5.32 -3.82
N ALA A 155 -7.95 -4.27 -3.25
CA ALA A 155 -9.24 -4.41 -2.54
C ALA A 155 -10.36 -4.86 -3.47
N VAL A 156 -10.42 -4.39 -4.72
CA VAL A 156 -11.36 -4.86 -5.75
C VAL A 156 -11.23 -6.36 -5.94
N GLN A 157 -10.03 -6.87 -6.22
CA GLN A 157 -9.77 -8.28 -6.48
C GLN A 157 -10.15 -9.17 -5.29
N LEU A 158 -9.74 -8.77 -4.07
CA LEU A 158 -10.05 -9.51 -2.85
C LEU A 158 -11.56 -9.52 -2.53
N ALA A 159 -12.27 -8.41 -2.77
CA ALA A 159 -13.70 -8.32 -2.54
C ALA A 159 -14.49 -9.16 -3.56
N VAL A 160 -14.15 -9.05 -4.85
CA VAL A 160 -14.75 -9.86 -5.94
C VAL A 160 -14.54 -11.35 -5.67
N ALA A 161 -13.31 -11.76 -5.31
CA ALA A 161 -13.01 -13.16 -4.98
C ALA A 161 -13.84 -13.72 -3.80
N ARG A 162 -14.35 -12.84 -2.93
CA ARG A 162 -15.23 -13.17 -1.80
C ARG A 162 -16.72 -13.09 -2.14
N GLY A 163 -17.08 -12.90 -3.40
CA GLY A 163 -18.48 -12.80 -3.84
C GLY A 163 -19.17 -11.48 -3.51
N VAL A 164 -18.41 -10.43 -3.22
CA VAL A 164 -18.92 -9.07 -3.03
C VAL A 164 -19.17 -8.41 -4.38
N THR A 165 -20.30 -7.72 -4.55
CA THR A 165 -20.53 -6.86 -5.71
C THR A 165 -19.74 -5.57 -5.53
N VAL A 166 -18.78 -5.29 -6.41
CA VAL A 166 -17.91 -4.12 -6.30
C VAL A 166 -18.27 -3.08 -7.34
N VAL A 167 -18.49 -1.84 -6.88
CA VAL A 167 -18.50 -0.64 -7.71
C VAL A 167 -17.23 0.14 -7.42
N GLY A 168 -16.48 0.53 -8.44
CA GLY A 168 -15.22 1.27 -8.28
C GLY A 168 -15.26 2.63 -8.94
N THR A 169 -14.95 3.72 -8.22
CA THR A 169 -14.68 5.00 -8.90
C THR A 169 -13.22 5.05 -9.32
N ALA A 170 -12.98 5.37 -10.59
CA ALA A 170 -11.65 5.39 -11.18
C ALA A 170 -11.52 6.51 -12.23
N GLY A 171 -10.28 6.80 -12.65
CA GLY A 171 -10.02 7.63 -13.82
C GLY A 171 -10.42 6.91 -15.11
N GLU A 172 -10.73 7.66 -16.16
CA GLU A 172 -11.15 7.08 -17.44
C GLU A 172 -10.19 6.03 -17.97
N HIS A 173 -8.89 6.24 -17.79
CA HIS A 173 -7.83 5.33 -18.23
C HIS A 173 -7.77 4.01 -17.42
N ASP A 174 -8.42 3.94 -16.25
CA ASP A 174 -8.46 2.75 -15.40
C ASP A 174 -9.76 1.96 -15.51
N ILE A 175 -10.79 2.51 -16.15
CA ILE A 175 -12.14 1.91 -16.22
C ILE A 175 -12.08 0.48 -16.77
N GLU A 176 -11.42 0.29 -17.92
CA GLU A 176 -11.30 -1.03 -18.55
C GLU A 176 -10.58 -2.03 -17.63
N ARG A 177 -9.46 -1.61 -17.05
CA ARG A 177 -8.66 -2.45 -16.14
C ARG A 177 -9.46 -2.87 -14.90
N ILE A 178 -10.17 -1.93 -14.27
CA ILE A 178 -10.98 -2.23 -13.08
C ILE A 178 -12.18 -3.12 -13.42
N THR A 179 -12.77 -2.93 -14.59
CA THR A 179 -13.85 -3.80 -15.09
C THR A 179 -13.34 -5.22 -15.34
N ALA A 180 -12.16 -5.37 -15.90
CA ALA A 180 -11.53 -6.68 -16.11
C ALA A 180 -11.24 -7.45 -14.80
N LEU A 181 -11.10 -6.72 -13.67
CA LEU A 181 -10.97 -7.32 -12.33
C LEU A 181 -12.32 -7.75 -11.72
N GLY A 182 -13.43 -7.60 -12.44
CA GLY A 182 -14.77 -8.04 -12.02
C GLY A 182 -15.59 -6.99 -11.28
N ALA A 183 -15.16 -5.73 -11.21
CA ALA A 183 -15.95 -4.64 -10.64
C ALA A 183 -16.72 -3.87 -11.72
N THR A 184 -17.79 -3.19 -11.33
CA THR A 184 -18.42 -2.17 -12.18
C THR A 184 -17.71 -0.85 -11.96
N ALA A 185 -16.90 -0.41 -12.94
CA ALA A 185 -16.17 0.84 -12.83
C ALA A 185 -16.97 2.02 -13.34
N VAL A 186 -16.93 3.14 -12.60
CA VAL A 186 -17.54 4.42 -12.98
C VAL A 186 -16.51 5.55 -12.86
N PRO A 187 -16.58 6.58 -13.74
CA PRO A 187 -15.68 7.72 -13.62
C PRO A 187 -15.90 8.47 -12.28
N TYR A 188 -14.82 8.95 -11.66
CA TYR A 188 -14.90 9.88 -10.54
C TYR A 188 -15.23 11.30 -11.01
N GLY A 189 -15.28 12.28 -10.07
CA GLY A 189 -15.59 13.68 -10.33
C GLY A 189 -17.08 13.97 -10.30
N ASP A 190 -17.48 15.17 -10.71
CA ASP A 190 -18.86 15.66 -10.57
C ASP A 190 -19.88 14.66 -11.12
N GLY A 191 -20.98 14.46 -10.39
CA GLY A 191 -22.04 13.50 -10.75
C GLY A 191 -21.68 12.03 -10.50
N TRP A 192 -20.64 11.72 -9.72
CA TRP A 192 -20.28 10.35 -9.40
C TRP A 192 -21.38 9.61 -8.61
N VAL A 193 -22.14 10.31 -7.77
CA VAL A 193 -23.24 9.73 -6.97
C VAL A 193 -24.32 9.16 -7.88
N GLU A 194 -24.74 9.91 -8.90
CA GLU A 194 -25.74 9.50 -9.88
C GLU A 194 -25.25 8.31 -10.69
N ARG A 195 -23.97 8.31 -11.10
CA ARG A 195 -23.38 7.18 -11.80
C ARG A 195 -23.36 5.92 -10.95
N VAL A 196 -23.01 6.04 -9.66
CA VAL A 196 -23.05 4.90 -8.73
C VAL A 196 -24.47 4.40 -8.55
N ARG A 197 -25.48 5.28 -8.34
CA ARG A 197 -26.89 4.90 -8.21
C ARG A 197 -27.41 4.17 -9.45
N ALA A 198 -27.00 4.59 -10.62
CA ALA A 198 -27.41 3.96 -11.88
C ALA A 198 -26.95 2.51 -12.02
N VAL A 199 -25.72 2.19 -11.51
CA VAL A 199 -25.16 0.83 -11.59
C VAL A 199 -25.41 -0.01 -10.33
N ALA A 200 -25.81 0.62 -9.23
CA ALA A 200 -26.15 -0.04 -7.97
C ALA A 200 -27.61 0.30 -7.54
N PRO A 201 -28.62 -0.13 -8.29
CA PRO A 201 -30.03 0.27 -8.04
C PRO A 201 -30.59 -0.28 -6.72
N ARG A 202 -29.96 -1.30 -6.13
CA ARG A 202 -30.29 -1.83 -4.80
C ARG A 202 -29.62 -1.08 -3.66
N GLY A 203 -28.76 -0.10 -3.98
CA GLY A 203 -27.98 0.68 -3.02
C GLY A 203 -26.57 0.15 -2.81
N VAL A 204 -25.84 0.87 -1.98
CA VAL A 204 -24.47 0.56 -1.55
C VAL A 204 -24.49 0.21 -0.06
N ASP A 205 -23.99 -0.96 0.32
CA ASP A 205 -23.95 -1.40 1.71
C ASP A 205 -22.77 -0.80 2.47
N PHE A 206 -21.61 -0.75 1.82
CA PHE A 206 -20.36 -0.27 2.42
C PHE A 206 -19.57 0.59 1.45
N VAL A 207 -18.73 1.48 2.00
CA VAL A 207 -17.80 2.32 1.22
C VAL A 207 -16.40 2.25 1.80
N LEU A 208 -15.44 1.99 0.92
CA LEU A 208 -14.01 2.20 1.17
C LEU A 208 -13.55 3.44 0.40
N ASP A 209 -13.07 4.44 1.11
CA ASP A 209 -12.37 5.57 0.49
C ASP A 209 -10.84 5.38 0.58
N ALA A 210 -10.24 5.10 -0.57
CA ALA A 210 -8.79 5.06 -0.77
C ALA A 210 -8.28 6.26 -1.59
N SER A 211 -9.14 7.25 -1.87
CA SER A 211 -8.84 8.40 -2.72
C SER A 211 -8.50 9.67 -1.95
N GLY A 212 -9.19 9.91 -0.82
CA GLY A 212 -9.11 11.17 -0.08
C GLY A 212 -9.62 12.39 -0.87
N ALA A 213 -10.57 12.16 -1.79
CA ALA A 213 -11.06 13.20 -2.72
C ALA A 213 -12.31 13.94 -2.21
N GLY A 214 -12.53 14.01 -0.88
CA GLY A 214 -13.65 14.72 -0.28
C GLY A 214 -15.02 14.04 -0.50
N VAL A 215 -15.04 12.72 -0.65
CA VAL A 215 -16.23 11.92 -0.99
C VAL A 215 -17.03 11.45 0.24
N LEU A 216 -16.56 11.74 1.46
CA LEU A 216 -17.10 11.11 2.68
C LEU A 216 -18.54 11.48 2.97
N ALA A 217 -18.95 12.76 2.84
CA ALA A 217 -20.29 13.20 3.11
C ALA A 217 -21.33 12.47 2.24
N ASP A 218 -21.08 12.42 0.94
CA ASP A 218 -21.96 11.75 -0.02
C ASP A 218 -21.94 10.23 0.15
N SER A 219 -20.80 9.66 0.53
CA SER A 219 -20.67 8.23 0.85
C SER A 219 -21.52 7.84 2.06
N VAL A 220 -21.54 8.68 3.11
CA VAL A 220 -22.43 8.49 4.26
C VAL A 220 -23.90 8.61 3.85
N ALA A 221 -24.24 9.58 2.98
CA ALA A 221 -25.59 9.73 2.46
C ALA A 221 -26.04 8.52 1.60
N LEU A 222 -25.12 7.91 0.84
CA LEU A 222 -25.41 6.71 0.04
C LEU A 222 -25.68 5.47 0.91
N THR A 223 -24.89 5.26 1.96
CA THR A 223 -25.06 4.09 2.86
C THR A 223 -26.10 4.32 3.95
N GLY A 224 -26.46 5.57 4.22
CA GLY A 224 -27.31 5.96 5.35
C GLY A 224 -26.67 5.81 6.73
N LYS A 225 -25.40 5.37 6.80
CA LYS A 225 -24.68 5.12 8.07
C LYS A 225 -23.20 5.41 7.94
N SER A 226 -22.67 6.32 8.77
CA SER A 226 -21.23 6.62 8.79
C SER A 226 -20.37 5.39 9.19
N ALA A 227 -20.90 4.49 10.01
CA ALA A 227 -20.24 3.25 10.41
C ALA A 227 -19.97 2.29 9.22
N HIS A 228 -20.68 2.43 8.12
CA HIS A 228 -20.50 1.66 6.88
C HIS A 228 -19.48 2.30 5.91
N VAL A 229 -18.92 3.44 6.29
CA VAL A 229 -17.90 4.14 5.50
C VAL A 229 -16.57 4.09 6.25
N LEU A 230 -15.50 3.78 5.52
CA LEU A 230 -14.14 3.75 6.06
C LEU A 230 -13.20 4.43 5.06
N THR A 231 -12.30 5.26 5.56
CA THR A 231 -11.24 5.87 4.75
C THR A 231 -9.85 5.52 5.24
N ILE A 232 -8.89 5.49 4.31
CA ILE A 232 -7.45 5.42 4.57
C ILE A 232 -6.71 6.67 4.09
N ALA A 233 -7.44 7.62 3.51
CA ALA A 233 -6.84 8.73 2.79
C ALA A 233 -7.31 10.11 3.24
N ASP A 234 -8.57 10.24 3.68
CA ASP A 234 -9.18 11.52 4.04
C ASP A 234 -9.07 11.81 5.54
N MET A 235 -8.26 12.81 5.89
CA MET A 235 -8.02 13.21 7.30
C MET A 235 -9.21 13.91 7.93
N SER A 236 -10.24 14.31 7.15
CA SER A 236 -11.48 14.91 7.68
C SER A 236 -12.48 13.87 8.21
N ALA A 237 -12.14 12.59 8.20
CA ALA A 237 -13.01 11.47 8.57
C ALA A 237 -13.83 11.70 9.86
N ALA A 238 -13.20 12.21 10.90
CA ALA A 238 -13.85 12.48 12.19
C ALA A 238 -14.99 13.51 12.08
N GLN A 239 -14.89 14.48 11.17
CA GLN A 239 -15.92 15.51 10.93
C GLN A 239 -17.20 14.91 10.33
N HIS A 240 -17.07 13.75 9.68
CA HIS A 240 -18.19 13.01 9.06
C HIS A 240 -18.62 11.80 9.89
N GLY A 241 -18.06 11.60 11.10
CA GLY A 241 -18.31 10.42 11.91
C GLY A 241 -17.81 9.11 11.26
N VAL A 242 -16.91 9.23 10.30
CA VAL A 242 -16.33 8.11 9.53
C VAL A 242 -15.09 7.60 10.23
N ARG A 243 -14.86 6.29 10.19
CA ARG A 243 -13.64 5.69 10.72
C ARG A 243 -12.46 5.89 9.77
N PHE A 244 -11.39 6.48 10.29
CA PHE A 244 -10.10 6.49 9.62
C PHE A 244 -9.32 5.22 10.00
N SER A 245 -8.94 4.41 9.02
CA SER A 245 -8.13 3.22 9.26
C SER A 245 -6.65 3.53 9.07
N ALA A 246 -5.96 3.74 10.19
CA ALA A 246 -4.51 3.89 10.25
C ALA A 246 -3.86 2.67 10.92
N GLY A 247 -2.56 2.54 10.72
CA GLY A 247 -1.71 1.63 11.48
C GLY A 247 -1.63 0.21 10.94
N THR A 248 -0.89 -0.60 11.69
CA THR A 248 -0.53 -1.98 11.37
C THR A 248 -1.14 -2.91 12.42
N THR A 249 -2.48 -2.98 12.51
CA THR A 249 -3.16 -3.91 13.42
C THR A 249 -3.05 -5.38 12.98
N ASP A 250 -2.30 -5.63 11.94
CA ASP A 250 -1.99 -6.94 11.42
C ASP A 250 -0.76 -7.49 12.15
N ASP A 251 -0.92 -8.61 12.83
CA ASP A 251 0.14 -9.35 13.52
C ASP A 251 1.01 -10.20 12.57
N GLY A 252 1.07 -9.81 11.30
CA GLY A 252 1.83 -10.50 10.24
C GLY A 252 1.07 -11.62 9.54
N ARG A 253 -0.17 -11.94 9.95
CA ARG A 253 -0.97 -13.06 9.39
C ARG A 253 -1.41 -12.87 7.95
N PHE A 254 -1.54 -11.62 7.48
CA PHE A 254 -2.09 -11.33 6.16
C PHE A 254 -1.09 -11.58 5.02
N LEU A 255 0.19 -11.34 5.26
CA LEU A 255 1.18 -11.39 4.20
C LEU A 255 1.36 -12.80 3.59
N PRO A 256 1.39 -13.91 4.35
CA PRO A 256 1.47 -15.24 3.78
C PRO A 256 0.30 -15.58 2.83
N GLU A 257 -0.95 -15.21 3.20
CA GLU A 257 -2.12 -15.41 2.33
C GLU A 257 -1.98 -14.63 1.02
N LEU A 258 -1.58 -13.37 1.09
CA LEU A 258 -1.41 -12.51 -0.06
C LEU A 258 -0.33 -13.02 -1.02
N VAL A 259 0.78 -13.49 -0.47
CA VAL A 259 1.88 -14.08 -1.24
C VAL A 259 1.41 -15.32 -2.00
N GLN A 260 0.64 -16.19 -1.37
CA GLN A 260 0.07 -17.37 -2.02
C GLN A 260 -0.91 -17.00 -3.13
N LEU A 261 -1.80 -16.02 -2.90
CA LEU A 261 -2.74 -15.54 -3.92
C LEU A 261 -2.01 -14.95 -5.11
N ALA A 262 -0.99 -14.14 -4.88
CA ALA A 262 -0.20 -13.52 -5.94
C ALA A 262 0.61 -14.57 -6.73
N ALA A 263 1.26 -15.52 -6.05
CA ALA A 263 2.00 -16.60 -6.69
C ALA A 263 1.11 -17.53 -7.53
N ALA A 264 -0.15 -17.71 -7.12
CA ALA A 264 -1.15 -18.46 -7.88
C ALA A 264 -1.81 -17.68 -9.03
N GLY A 265 -1.39 -16.43 -9.29
CA GLY A 265 -2.00 -15.55 -10.30
C GLY A 265 -3.43 -15.10 -9.97
N LYS A 266 -3.85 -15.22 -8.70
CA LYS A 266 -5.19 -14.83 -8.23
C LYS A 266 -5.23 -13.43 -7.65
N LEU A 267 -4.09 -12.77 -7.53
CA LEU A 267 -3.95 -11.40 -7.09
C LEU A 267 -2.84 -10.73 -7.91
N ASP A 268 -3.21 -9.69 -8.64
CA ASP A 268 -2.29 -8.88 -9.42
C ASP A 268 -1.98 -7.56 -8.70
N VAL A 269 -0.70 -7.22 -8.64
CA VAL A 269 -0.21 -5.94 -8.13
C VAL A 269 0.61 -5.28 -9.23
N PRO A 270 0.00 -4.42 -10.04
CA PRO A 270 0.69 -3.79 -11.16
C PRO A 270 1.88 -2.97 -10.70
N VAL A 271 3.05 -3.21 -11.26
CA VAL A 271 4.24 -2.39 -11.09
C VAL A 271 4.37 -1.49 -12.32
N TRP A 272 4.34 -0.18 -12.10
CA TRP A 272 4.48 0.79 -13.18
C TRP A 272 5.93 1.00 -13.58
N ARG A 273 6.82 1.21 -12.59
CA ARG A 273 8.23 1.52 -12.86
C ARG A 273 9.14 1.19 -11.69
N GLY A 274 10.33 0.66 -12.01
CA GLY A 274 11.49 0.61 -11.12
C GLY A 274 12.43 1.80 -11.36
N TYR A 275 12.94 2.37 -10.28
CA TYR A 275 13.95 3.44 -10.30
C TYR A 275 15.22 2.97 -9.60
N PRO A 276 16.40 3.30 -10.12
CA PRO A 276 17.63 3.15 -9.34
C PRO A 276 17.52 3.90 -8.01
N LEU A 277 18.21 3.42 -6.98
CA LEU A 277 18.12 3.96 -5.63
C LEU A 277 18.38 5.48 -5.57
N ASP A 278 19.37 5.96 -6.32
CA ASP A 278 19.75 7.38 -6.41
C ASP A 278 18.69 8.28 -7.08
N GLN A 279 17.67 7.68 -7.70
CA GLN A 279 16.52 8.38 -8.28
C GLN A 279 15.28 8.40 -7.36
N ALA A 280 15.44 8.16 -6.07
CA ALA A 280 14.33 8.14 -5.10
C ALA A 280 13.52 9.46 -5.08
N ALA A 281 14.16 10.60 -5.26
CA ALA A 281 13.48 11.89 -5.37
C ALA A 281 12.53 11.93 -6.58
N THR A 282 12.97 11.47 -7.75
CA THR A 282 12.14 11.37 -8.96
C THR A 282 10.98 10.38 -8.76
N ALA A 283 11.25 9.23 -8.15
CA ALA A 283 10.22 8.24 -7.83
C ALA A 283 9.12 8.82 -6.93
N HIS A 284 9.50 9.58 -5.90
CA HIS A 284 8.56 10.28 -5.01
C HIS A 284 7.76 11.35 -5.75
N ALA A 285 8.41 12.17 -6.59
CA ALA A 285 7.74 13.21 -7.39
C ALA A 285 6.69 12.63 -8.34
N ASP A 286 6.96 11.48 -8.97
CA ASP A 286 6.00 10.82 -9.86
C ASP A 286 4.78 10.26 -9.11
N VAL A 287 4.99 9.71 -7.91
CA VAL A 287 3.88 9.25 -7.05
C VAL A 287 3.04 10.42 -6.53
N GLU A 288 3.68 11.52 -6.09
CA GLU A 288 2.97 12.74 -5.65
C GLU A 288 2.13 13.35 -6.76
N ALA A 289 2.68 13.40 -7.96
CA ALA A 289 1.98 13.92 -9.14
C ALA A 289 0.93 12.94 -9.69
N ARG A 290 0.74 11.76 -9.08
CA ARG A 290 -0.18 10.71 -9.52
C ARG A 290 0.02 10.31 -10.99
N ARG A 291 1.28 10.28 -11.45
CA ARG A 291 1.63 9.87 -12.83
C ARG A 291 1.67 8.35 -12.99
N ASN A 292 1.78 7.63 -11.87
CA ASN A 292 1.94 6.18 -11.85
C ASN A 292 0.60 5.44 -12.03
N GLN A 293 0.61 4.45 -12.91
CA GLN A 293 -0.52 3.52 -13.14
C GLN A 293 -0.24 2.16 -12.47
N GLY A 294 0.24 2.18 -11.24
CA GLY A 294 0.66 1.00 -10.48
C GLY A 294 1.67 1.38 -9.43
N LYS A 295 2.37 0.38 -8.89
CA LYS A 295 3.40 0.58 -7.87
C LYS A 295 4.69 1.12 -8.48
N VAL A 296 5.37 1.93 -7.71
CA VAL A 296 6.72 2.41 -7.96
C VAL A 296 7.67 1.70 -6.99
N VAL A 297 8.81 1.25 -7.47
CA VAL A 297 9.82 0.58 -6.66
C VAL A 297 11.20 1.19 -6.85
N LEU A 298 12.02 1.15 -5.81
CA LEU A 298 13.45 1.48 -5.84
C LEU A 298 14.24 0.18 -5.92
N LEU A 299 15.28 0.19 -6.75
CA LEU A 299 16.18 -0.92 -7.03
C LEU A 299 17.58 -0.51 -6.57
N PRO A 300 18.08 -0.96 -5.40
CA PRO A 300 19.40 -0.64 -4.87
C PRO A 300 20.57 -1.21 -5.65
#